data_40673134aa1d7597580a3fdf7cd8d1cb
#
_entry.id   40673134aa1d7597580a3fdf7cd8d1cb
#
_cell.length_a   1.000
_cell.length_b   1.000
_cell.length_c   1.000
_cell.angle_alpha   90.00
_cell.angle_beta   90.00
_cell.angle_gamma   90.00
#
_symmetry.space_group_name_H-M   'P 1'
#
loop_
_entity.id
_entity.type
_entity.pdbx_description
1 polymer ?
#
loop_
_entity_poly.entity_id
_entity_poly.type
_entity_poly.pdbx_seq_one_letter_code
_entity_poly.pdbx_strand_id
1 'polypeptide(L)'
;MALPYISVEDCFPVIRQTILDTYKVDSFLMHYPYSDLERLDMGLRKMVWGTYSTNSAIFSLSPEQDAWQIIVLKSVLGFSNLIMQVTHEEHPDMFGFMPFRTEPATPAVINRIMKENGIPPQYTSSMQQVYYNLPVVEMQSLITTLQHLITAFIPGFAANHVEYINYTSEQHEVDFNEERIHKFTSDYMANLAEHIKSCGDAVITGDQTASSESMKSLLNFAVSFSETPLSQLKEYLSYINTFLSAKMMDTQVHPAYIFKQMHTFQLKINETVQAQELQHLPYEMVRKYCLLVKNFTYDNYSYLIRSVVNYINQHLSSELSLATLASEFGKNASYLSSEFKKEVGDTLTTYINKHRILASLRYFNTTDMSVAEVSNAVGYTAM
;
A
#
# COMPACT_ATOMS: atom_id res chain seq x y z
N MET A 1 13.20 42.40 8.66
CA MET A 1 12.04 41.71 9.25
C MET A 1 12.51 40.29 9.49
N ALA A 2 12.80 39.89 10.71
CA ALA A 2 13.16 38.52 11.03
C ALA A 2 11.92 37.65 10.76
N LEU A 3 12.08 36.56 10.00
CA LEU A 3 11.02 35.55 9.85
C LEU A 3 10.65 35.04 11.25
N PRO A 4 9.37 34.76 11.52
CA PRO A 4 8.98 34.20 12.80
C PRO A 4 9.72 32.86 13.00
N TYR A 5 10.25 32.67 14.19
CA TYR A 5 10.85 31.40 14.60
C TYR A 5 9.77 30.31 14.50
N ILE A 6 10.01 29.33 13.66
CA ILE A 6 9.13 28.17 13.52
C ILE A 6 9.66 27.12 14.50
N SER A 7 8.79 26.58 15.35
CA SER A 7 9.19 25.52 16.30
C SER A 7 9.58 24.23 15.55
N VAL A 8 10.34 23.38 16.24
CA VAL A 8 10.72 22.06 15.72
C VAL A 8 9.46 21.20 15.46
N GLU A 9 8.49 21.28 16.35
CA GLU A 9 7.23 20.56 16.25
C GLU A 9 6.40 21.01 15.04
N ASP A 10 6.45 22.30 14.69
CA ASP A 10 5.70 22.84 13.55
C ASP A 10 6.36 22.51 12.20
N CYS A 11 7.68 22.46 12.12
CA CYS A 11 8.39 22.15 10.87
C CYS A 11 8.53 20.64 10.62
N PHE A 12 8.53 19.81 11.67
CA PHE A 12 8.72 18.37 11.56
C PHE A 12 7.70 17.67 10.66
N PRO A 13 6.37 17.93 10.73
CA PRO A 13 5.41 17.28 9.84
C PRO A 13 5.68 17.52 8.37
N VAL A 14 6.14 18.73 8.00
CA VAL A 14 6.46 19.08 6.61
C VAL A 14 7.72 18.36 6.14
N ILE A 15 8.76 18.35 6.96
CA ILE A 15 10.01 17.63 6.68
C ILE A 15 9.74 16.15 6.54
N ARG A 16 9.05 15.54 7.51
CA ARG A 16 8.66 14.13 7.49
C ARG A 16 7.92 13.78 6.22
N GLN A 17 6.87 14.55 5.89
CA GLN A 17 6.05 14.26 4.71
C GLN A 17 6.86 14.40 3.41
N THR A 18 7.70 15.41 3.31
CA THR A 18 8.54 15.63 2.12
C THR A 18 9.54 14.49 1.92
N ILE A 19 10.21 14.07 2.99
CA ILE A 19 11.17 12.95 2.93
C ILE A 19 10.46 11.63 2.65
N LEU A 20 9.32 11.38 3.30
CA LEU A 20 8.53 10.18 3.05
C LEU A 20 8.02 10.12 1.60
N ASP A 21 7.52 11.22 1.06
CA ASP A 21 7.00 11.25 -0.33
C ASP A 21 8.11 11.12 -1.37
N THR A 22 9.30 11.67 -1.09
CA THR A 22 10.42 11.70 -2.04
C THR A 22 11.27 10.42 -1.97
N TYR A 23 11.64 10.00 -0.77
CA TYR A 23 12.62 8.94 -0.56
C TYR A 23 12.03 7.66 0.02
N LYS A 24 10.74 7.65 0.41
CA LYS A 24 10.07 6.54 1.09
C LYS A 24 10.69 6.20 2.45
N VAL A 25 11.43 7.13 3.03
CA VAL A 25 12.02 7.02 4.36
C VAL A 25 11.12 7.78 5.33
N ASP A 26 10.54 7.08 6.28
CA ASP A 26 9.80 7.73 7.37
C ASP A 26 10.75 8.27 8.42
N SER A 27 10.31 9.26 9.18
CA SER A 27 11.09 9.88 10.23
C SER A 27 10.23 10.13 11.46
N PHE A 28 10.89 10.29 12.59
CA PHE A 28 10.24 10.53 13.88
C PHE A 28 11.09 11.46 14.73
N LEU A 29 10.40 12.21 15.60
CA LEU A 29 11.06 13.10 16.53
C LEU A 29 11.42 12.29 17.80
N MET A 30 12.64 12.46 18.27
CA MET A 30 13.17 11.84 19.48
C MET A 30 13.47 12.91 20.51
N HIS A 31 12.91 12.73 21.70
CA HIS A 31 13.16 13.57 22.87
C HIS A 31 13.96 12.78 23.93
N TYR A 32 14.75 13.47 24.73
CA TYR A 32 15.40 12.85 25.88
C TYR A 32 14.34 12.18 26.80
N PRO A 33 14.57 10.95 27.33
CA PRO A 33 15.78 10.13 27.31
C PRO A 33 15.96 9.21 26.09
N TYR A 34 15.41 9.53 24.93
CA TYR A 34 15.56 8.79 23.67
C TYR A 34 15.15 7.31 23.75
N SER A 35 13.97 7.06 24.33
CA SER A 35 13.44 5.70 24.55
C SER A 35 13.16 4.92 23.26
N ASP A 36 13.02 5.61 22.12
CA ASP A 36 12.53 5.06 20.84
C ASP A 36 13.65 4.67 19.87
N LEU A 37 14.88 4.44 20.35
CA LEU A 37 16.03 4.11 19.49
C LEU A 37 15.85 2.81 18.70
N GLU A 38 15.02 1.87 19.18
CA GLU A 38 14.68 0.66 18.43
C GLU A 38 13.98 0.94 17.11
N ARG A 39 13.36 2.12 16.96
CA ARG A 39 12.73 2.54 15.70
C ARG A 39 13.75 2.82 14.61
N LEU A 40 14.97 3.22 14.96
CA LEU A 40 16.02 3.52 13.97
C LEU A 40 16.37 2.32 13.09
N ASP A 41 16.24 1.10 13.57
CA ASP A 41 16.55 -0.10 12.81
C ASP A 41 15.42 -1.13 12.78
N MET A 42 14.21 -0.69 13.17
CA MET A 42 13.03 -1.56 13.24
C MET A 42 13.24 -2.77 14.17
N GLY A 43 14.14 -2.67 15.14
CA GLY A 43 14.50 -3.76 16.07
C GLY A 43 15.43 -4.83 15.46
N LEU A 44 15.95 -4.63 14.24
CA LEU A 44 16.80 -5.60 13.55
C LEU A 44 18.06 -5.96 14.35
N ARG A 45 18.74 -4.98 14.95
CA ARG A 45 19.94 -5.23 15.76
C ARG A 45 19.62 -6.05 17.00
N LYS A 46 18.51 -5.73 17.67
CA LYS A 46 18.05 -6.49 18.83
C LYS A 46 17.67 -7.93 18.44
N MET A 47 17.09 -8.10 17.27
CA MET A 47 16.76 -9.40 16.70
C MET A 47 18.01 -10.25 16.46
N VAL A 48 19.05 -9.66 15.85
CA VAL A 48 20.29 -10.38 15.49
C VAL A 48 21.21 -10.59 16.68
N TRP A 49 21.35 -9.61 17.59
CA TRP A 49 22.35 -9.65 18.66
C TRP A 49 21.76 -9.72 20.08
N GLY A 50 20.45 -9.82 20.22
CA GLY A 50 19.80 -9.99 21.54
C GLY A 50 19.81 -8.77 22.44
N THR A 51 20.76 -7.88 22.29
CA THR A 51 20.90 -6.65 23.07
C THR A 51 20.96 -5.44 22.18
N TYR A 52 20.31 -4.38 22.61
CA TYR A 52 20.52 -3.05 22.08
C TYR A 52 21.64 -2.42 22.88
N SER A 53 22.87 -2.49 22.42
CA SER A 53 23.87 -1.59 22.97
C SER A 53 23.49 -0.20 22.48
N THR A 54 22.87 0.59 23.33
CA THR A 54 22.81 2.04 23.20
C THR A 54 24.26 2.49 23.16
N ASN A 55 24.81 2.57 21.95
CA ASN A 55 26.17 3.02 21.85
C ASN A 55 26.24 4.42 22.44
N SER A 56 26.98 4.53 23.53
CA SER A 56 27.48 5.79 24.05
C SER A 56 28.05 6.69 22.94
N ALA A 57 28.48 6.13 21.81
CA ALA A 57 28.93 6.87 20.63
C ALA A 57 27.87 7.79 20.01
N ILE A 58 26.57 7.42 20.00
CA ILE A 58 25.51 8.34 19.49
C ILE A 58 25.30 9.49 20.48
N PHE A 59 25.49 9.23 21.77
CA PHE A 59 25.23 10.18 22.85
C PHE A 59 26.50 10.83 23.39
N SER A 60 27.70 10.36 23.04
CA SER A 60 28.97 11.00 23.36
C SER A 60 29.39 12.07 22.34
N LEU A 61 28.57 12.28 21.33
CA LEU A 61 28.73 13.41 20.42
C LEU A 61 28.33 14.67 21.21
N SER A 62 29.30 15.19 21.95
CA SER A 62 29.17 16.52 22.53
C SER A 62 29.07 17.49 21.36
N PRO A 63 27.97 18.22 21.16
CA PRO A 63 27.91 19.21 20.13
C PRO A 63 28.98 20.25 20.44
N GLU A 64 29.97 20.43 19.56
CA GLU A 64 30.72 21.68 19.54
C GLU A 64 29.66 22.77 19.38
N GLN A 65 29.73 23.78 20.21
CA GLN A 65 28.64 24.68 20.58
C GLN A 65 27.89 25.41 19.46
N ASP A 66 28.23 25.22 18.19
CA ASP A 66 27.71 26.04 17.09
C ASP A 66 27.28 25.26 15.81
N ALA A 67 27.30 23.94 15.77
CA ALA A 67 26.99 23.21 14.54
C ALA A 67 25.85 22.19 14.71
N TRP A 68 24.82 22.38 13.94
CA TRP A 68 23.81 21.35 13.70
C TRP A 68 24.48 20.16 12.99
N GLN A 69 24.25 18.96 13.49
CA GLN A 69 24.99 17.80 13.03
C GLN A 69 24.04 16.79 12.36
N ILE A 70 24.43 16.33 11.18
CA ILE A 70 23.82 15.20 10.53
C ILE A 70 24.75 14.00 10.72
N ILE A 71 24.22 12.94 11.31
CA ILE A 71 24.96 11.70 11.58
C ILE A 71 24.40 10.61 10.69
N VAL A 72 25.25 10.03 9.86
CA VAL A 72 24.93 8.86 9.05
C VAL A 72 25.51 7.62 9.72
N LEU A 73 24.62 6.75 10.15
CA LEU A 73 24.97 5.49 10.79
C LEU A 73 24.92 4.37 9.76
N LYS A 74 26.05 3.73 9.47
CA LYS A 74 26.13 2.55 8.58
C LYS A 74 26.18 1.29 9.41
N SER A 75 25.18 0.43 9.27
CA SER A 75 25.10 -0.85 9.96
C SER A 75 25.85 -1.94 9.19
N VAL A 76 26.51 -2.84 9.92
CA VAL A 76 27.07 -4.08 9.35
C VAL A 76 25.98 -4.99 8.76
N LEU A 77 24.73 -4.76 9.13
CA LEU A 77 23.56 -5.40 8.52
C LEU A 77 23.19 -4.80 7.15
N GLY A 78 24.02 -3.91 6.57
CA GLY A 78 23.86 -3.42 5.20
C GLY A 78 22.75 -2.38 4.99
N PHE A 79 22.26 -1.75 6.04
CA PHE A 79 21.38 -0.59 5.97
C PHE A 79 22.04 0.63 6.62
N SER A 80 21.49 1.79 6.34
CA SER A 80 21.92 3.05 6.92
C SER A 80 20.76 3.72 7.63
N ASN A 81 21.07 4.46 8.69
CA ASN A 81 20.17 5.36 9.38
C ASN A 81 20.72 6.77 9.31
N LEU A 82 19.86 7.74 9.43
CA LEU A 82 20.25 9.12 9.57
C LEU A 82 19.64 9.66 10.86
N ILE A 83 20.44 10.37 11.61
CA ILE A 83 20.00 11.14 12.78
C ILE A 83 20.41 12.59 12.56
N MET A 84 19.54 13.51 12.89
CA MET A 84 19.83 14.92 12.79
C MET A 84 19.46 15.59 14.12
N GLN A 85 20.43 16.27 14.70
CA GLN A 85 20.22 17.09 15.88
C GLN A 85 19.52 18.39 15.47
N VAL A 86 18.45 18.77 16.17
CA VAL A 86 17.60 19.90 15.80
C VAL A 86 17.49 20.99 16.85
N THR A 87 18.05 20.79 18.06
CA THR A 87 18.16 21.81 19.10
C THR A 87 19.59 21.87 19.66
N HIS A 88 19.94 22.96 20.33
CA HIS A 88 21.26 23.21 20.93
C HIS A 88 21.25 23.06 22.46
N GLU A 89 20.37 22.27 22.99
CA GLU A 89 20.25 22.02 24.41
C GLU A 89 21.23 20.94 24.89
N GLU A 90 21.42 20.81 26.20
CA GLU A 90 22.21 19.72 26.79
C GLU A 90 21.69 18.34 26.37
N HIS A 91 20.39 18.26 26.15
CA HIS A 91 19.70 17.08 25.65
C HIS A 91 18.90 17.44 24.41
N PRO A 92 19.55 17.50 23.22
CA PRO A 92 18.93 18.03 22.01
C PRO A 92 17.80 17.11 21.52
N ASP A 93 16.75 17.72 20.99
CA ASP A 93 15.80 16.99 20.15
C ASP A 93 16.49 16.54 18.87
N MET A 94 16.10 15.37 18.40
CA MET A 94 16.69 14.74 17.21
C MET A 94 15.60 14.25 16.25
N PHE A 95 15.83 14.42 14.96
CA PHE A 95 15.08 13.67 13.94
C PHE A 95 15.78 12.35 13.69
N GLY A 96 15.07 11.25 13.96
CA GLY A 96 15.48 9.91 13.58
C GLY A 96 14.83 9.50 12.28
N PHE A 97 15.60 8.90 11.38
CA PHE A 97 15.11 8.39 10.11
C PHE A 97 15.13 6.87 10.11
N MET A 98 14.03 6.27 9.64
CA MET A 98 13.90 4.83 9.50
C MET A 98 15.00 4.27 8.59
N PRO A 99 15.37 2.99 8.72
CA PRO A 99 16.46 2.42 7.97
C PRO A 99 16.19 2.43 6.47
N PHE A 100 17.23 2.66 5.71
CA PHE A 100 17.22 2.62 4.25
C PHE A 100 18.53 2.01 3.74
N ARG A 101 18.57 1.66 2.46
CA ARG A 101 19.76 1.11 1.80
C ARG A 101 20.30 2.09 0.79
N THR A 102 21.58 1.97 0.50
CA THR A 102 22.26 2.73 -0.56
C THR A 102 22.54 1.88 -1.81
N GLU A 103 22.24 0.60 -1.74
CA GLU A 103 22.35 -0.35 -2.85
C GLU A 103 21.18 -1.34 -2.85
N PRO A 104 20.76 -1.86 -4.02
CA PRO A 104 19.67 -2.82 -4.13
C PRO A 104 19.93 -4.12 -3.35
N ALA A 105 18.89 -4.67 -2.71
CA ALA A 105 18.97 -5.97 -2.04
C ALA A 105 18.81 -7.10 -3.07
N THR A 106 19.91 -7.61 -3.55
CA THR A 106 19.89 -8.87 -4.29
C THR A 106 20.01 -10.05 -3.34
N PRO A 107 19.52 -11.26 -3.72
CA PRO A 107 19.75 -12.47 -2.91
C PRO A 107 21.22 -12.70 -2.56
N ALA A 108 22.14 -12.35 -3.45
CA ALA A 108 23.56 -12.46 -3.22
C ALA A 108 24.06 -11.50 -2.11
N VAL A 109 23.56 -10.25 -2.11
CA VAL A 109 23.88 -9.25 -1.09
C VAL A 109 23.34 -9.70 0.27
N ILE A 110 22.08 -10.15 0.32
CA ILE A 110 21.46 -10.62 1.56
C ILE A 110 22.21 -11.83 2.12
N ASN A 111 22.52 -12.83 1.29
CA ASN A 111 23.28 -14.02 1.71
C ASN A 111 24.70 -13.66 2.22
N ARG A 112 25.35 -12.67 1.60
CA ARG A 112 26.64 -12.16 2.08
C ARG A 112 26.50 -11.54 3.47
N ILE A 113 25.53 -10.64 3.68
CA ILE A 113 25.28 -10.00 4.96
C ILE A 113 24.96 -11.03 6.03
N MET A 114 24.09 -12.00 5.73
CA MET A 114 23.78 -13.10 6.65
C MET A 114 25.04 -13.88 7.05
N LYS A 115 25.86 -14.24 6.09
CA LYS A 115 27.11 -14.98 6.35
C LYS A 115 28.09 -14.18 7.19
N GLU A 116 28.28 -12.90 6.88
CA GLU A 116 29.21 -12.01 7.59
C GLU A 116 28.78 -11.76 9.04
N ASN A 117 27.48 -11.79 9.30
CA ASN A 117 26.90 -11.57 10.64
C ASN A 117 26.50 -12.88 11.36
N GLY A 118 26.87 -14.04 10.84
CA GLY A 118 26.55 -15.33 11.45
C GLY A 118 25.06 -15.69 11.50
N ILE A 119 24.25 -15.06 10.64
CA ILE A 119 22.80 -15.30 10.60
C ILE A 119 22.51 -16.65 9.94
N PRO A 120 21.84 -17.59 10.63
CA PRO A 120 21.56 -18.90 10.10
C PRO A 120 20.72 -18.87 8.81
N PRO A 121 20.99 -19.78 7.83
CA PRO A 121 20.27 -19.81 6.54
C PRO A 121 18.76 -19.99 6.63
N GLN A 122 18.25 -20.58 7.69
CA GLN A 122 16.80 -20.75 7.92
C GLN A 122 16.04 -19.43 7.96
N TYR A 123 16.72 -18.32 8.29
CA TYR A 123 16.13 -16.98 8.35
C TYR A 123 16.21 -16.21 7.03
N THR A 124 16.66 -16.84 5.94
CA THR A 124 16.80 -16.17 4.63
C THR A 124 15.52 -15.51 4.17
N SER A 125 14.37 -16.19 4.28
CA SER A 125 13.09 -15.62 3.84
C SER A 125 12.69 -14.39 4.66
N SER A 126 12.88 -14.42 5.98
CA SER A 126 12.59 -13.28 6.86
C SER A 126 13.51 -12.10 6.56
N MET A 127 14.80 -12.36 6.36
CA MET A 127 15.75 -11.32 6.00
C MET A 127 15.46 -10.73 4.62
N GLN A 128 15.14 -11.54 3.62
CA GLN A 128 14.73 -11.08 2.30
C GLN A 128 13.50 -10.16 2.40
N GLN A 129 12.50 -10.55 3.17
CA GLN A 129 11.30 -9.75 3.37
C GLN A 129 11.61 -8.38 3.98
N VAL A 130 12.47 -8.32 4.99
CA VAL A 130 12.90 -7.05 5.59
C VAL A 130 13.65 -6.20 4.56
N TYR A 131 14.67 -6.78 3.89
CA TYR A 131 15.53 -6.01 2.99
C TYR A 131 14.81 -5.52 1.74
N TYR A 132 13.86 -6.28 1.19
CA TYR A 132 13.07 -5.86 0.03
C TYR A 132 12.11 -4.70 0.36
N ASN A 133 11.76 -4.55 1.64
CA ASN A 133 10.90 -3.46 2.10
C ASN A 133 11.66 -2.19 2.51
N LEU A 134 13.00 -2.26 2.65
CA LEU A 134 13.78 -1.06 2.91
C LEU A 134 13.96 -0.24 1.63
N PRO A 135 13.67 1.07 1.65
CA PRO A 135 13.87 1.93 0.49
C PRO A 135 15.37 2.01 0.14
N VAL A 136 15.68 2.10 -1.15
CA VAL A 136 17.04 2.42 -1.63
C VAL A 136 17.11 3.90 -1.93
N VAL A 137 18.09 4.56 -1.33
CA VAL A 137 18.20 6.01 -1.35
C VAL A 137 19.60 6.41 -1.77
N GLU A 138 19.67 7.35 -2.68
CA GLU A 138 20.94 8.05 -2.95
C GLU A 138 21.24 8.98 -1.78
N MET A 139 22.24 8.61 -0.97
CA MET A 139 22.57 9.23 0.32
C MET A 139 22.81 10.74 0.20
N GLN A 140 23.57 11.16 -0.80
CA GLN A 140 23.90 12.56 -0.97
C GLN A 140 22.69 13.41 -1.32
N SER A 141 21.77 12.88 -2.10
CA SER A 141 20.51 13.54 -2.45
C SER A 141 19.62 13.73 -1.21
N LEU A 142 19.49 12.70 -0.37
CA LEU A 142 18.75 12.78 0.89
C LEU A 142 19.34 13.85 1.82
N ILE A 143 20.67 13.82 2.03
CA ILE A 143 21.36 14.80 2.88
C ILE A 143 21.16 16.22 2.36
N THR A 144 21.36 16.44 1.06
CA THR A 144 21.19 17.76 0.43
C THR A 144 19.74 18.26 0.57
N THR A 145 18.77 17.39 0.38
CA THR A 145 17.35 17.75 0.55
C THR A 145 17.04 18.14 1.98
N LEU A 146 17.55 17.39 2.95
CA LEU A 146 17.40 17.72 4.37
C LEU A 146 18.04 19.06 4.72
N GLN A 147 19.27 19.31 4.24
CA GLN A 147 19.97 20.58 4.45
C GLN A 147 19.16 21.76 3.90
N HIS A 148 18.59 21.63 2.71
CA HIS A 148 17.76 22.69 2.12
C HIS A 148 16.46 22.91 2.91
N LEU A 149 15.76 21.84 3.29
CA LEU A 149 14.53 21.96 4.07
C LEU A 149 14.79 22.64 5.41
N ILE A 150 15.80 22.20 6.13
CA ILE A 150 16.11 22.77 7.45
C ILE A 150 16.58 24.21 7.35
N THR A 151 17.43 24.53 6.39
CA THR A 151 17.85 25.92 6.15
C THR A 151 16.66 26.83 5.85
N ALA A 152 15.61 26.30 5.21
CA ALA A 152 14.40 27.06 4.91
C ALA A 152 13.56 27.33 6.18
N PHE A 153 13.51 26.39 7.13
CA PHE A 153 12.70 26.51 8.34
C PHE A 153 13.45 27.15 9.51
N ILE A 154 14.76 26.90 9.64
CA ILE A 154 15.57 27.34 10.77
C ILE A 154 16.65 28.31 10.24
N PRO A 155 16.42 29.63 10.32
CA PRO A 155 17.41 30.62 9.89
C PRO A 155 18.69 30.47 10.68
N GLY A 156 19.84 30.48 9.98
CA GLY A 156 21.16 30.32 10.59
C GLY A 156 21.62 28.85 10.72
N PHE A 157 20.80 27.90 10.33
CA PHE A 157 21.21 26.51 10.24
C PHE A 157 22.27 26.36 9.14
N ALA A 158 23.47 26.01 9.54
CA ALA A 158 24.57 25.68 8.65
C ALA A 158 24.93 24.21 8.87
N ALA A 159 24.18 23.27 8.25
CA ALA A 159 24.52 21.85 8.29
C ALA A 159 25.76 21.57 7.41
N ASN A 160 26.88 22.14 7.79
CA ASN A 160 28.13 21.96 7.05
C ASN A 160 28.86 20.68 7.51
N HIS A 161 28.42 20.03 8.58
CA HIS A 161 29.08 18.86 9.13
C HIS A 161 28.18 17.63 9.02
N VAL A 162 28.64 16.66 8.24
CA VAL A 162 28.03 15.33 8.14
C VAL A 162 29.04 14.32 8.64
N GLU A 163 28.71 13.65 9.73
CA GLU A 163 29.55 12.63 10.33
C GLU A 163 29.07 11.23 9.87
N TYR A 164 30.01 10.38 9.46
CA TYR A 164 29.76 9.00 9.07
C TYR A 164 30.29 8.06 10.15
N ILE A 165 29.39 7.40 10.84
CA ILE A 165 29.74 6.39 11.85
C ILE A 165 29.45 5.01 11.27
N ASN A 166 30.51 4.20 11.14
CA ASN A 166 30.35 2.80 10.80
C ASN A 166 30.17 2.01 12.10
N TYR A 167 29.02 1.37 12.25
CA TYR A 167 28.86 0.35 13.28
C TYR A 167 29.65 -0.88 12.84
N THR A 168 30.89 -0.97 13.30
CA THR A 168 31.61 -2.22 13.31
C THR A 168 31.05 -3.05 14.47
N SER A 169 30.76 -4.32 14.21
CA SER A 169 30.44 -5.27 15.28
C SER A 169 31.60 -5.28 16.29
N GLU A 170 31.45 -4.59 17.39
CA GLU A 170 32.12 -5.09 18.59
C GLU A 170 31.65 -6.53 18.72
N GLN A 171 32.57 -7.48 18.97
CA GLN A 171 32.32 -8.91 19.01
C GLN A 171 31.17 -9.25 19.97
N HIS A 172 29.94 -9.12 19.47
CA HIS A 172 28.77 -9.62 20.17
C HIS A 172 28.59 -11.07 19.73
N GLU A 173 28.60 -11.99 20.69
CA GLU A 173 28.08 -13.32 20.45
C GLU A 173 26.67 -13.17 19.85
N VAL A 174 26.48 -13.83 18.71
CA VAL A 174 25.18 -13.82 18.03
C VAL A 174 24.23 -14.63 18.91
N ASP A 175 23.45 -13.96 19.75
CA ASP A 175 22.39 -14.56 20.53
C ASP A 175 21.09 -14.54 19.74
N PHE A 176 21.02 -15.45 18.74
CA PHE A 176 19.85 -15.64 17.92
C PHE A 176 18.72 -16.25 18.76
N ASN A 177 17.77 -15.45 19.15
CA ASN A 177 16.58 -15.91 19.83
C ASN A 177 15.43 -16.03 18.84
N GLU A 178 14.97 -17.26 18.56
CA GLU A 178 13.85 -17.55 17.66
C GLU A 178 12.58 -16.80 18.06
N GLU A 179 12.28 -16.63 19.34
CA GLU A 179 11.10 -15.88 19.81
C GLU A 179 11.14 -14.43 19.37
N ARG A 180 12.33 -13.79 19.34
CA ARG A 180 12.46 -12.38 18.93
C ARG A 180 12.24 -12.21 17.43
N ILE A 181 12.71 -13.17 16.63
CA ILE A 181 12.47 -13.16 15.18
C ILE A 181 10.98 -13.37 14.90
N HIS A 182 10.37 -14.32 15.58
CA HIS A 182 8.93 -14.54 15.47
C HIS A 182 8.13 -13.31 15.88
N LYS A 183 8.52 -12.63 16.95
CA LYS A 183 7.87 -11.40 17.42
C LYS A 183 8.01 -10.29 16.38
N PHE A 184 9.22 -10.03 15.87
CA PHE A 184 9.44 -9.00 14.85
C PHE A 184 8.66 -9.29 13.57
N THR A 185 8.72 -10.53 13.06
CA THR A 185 7.97 -10.95 11.89
C THR A 185 6.46 -10.87 12.14
N SER A 186 6.01 -11.26 13.32
CA SER A 186 4.61 -11.18 13.74
C SER A 186 4.13 -9.73 13.82
N ASP A 187 4.88 -8.83 14.43
CA ASP A 187 4.54 -7.42 14.56
C ASP A 187 4.52 -6.73 13.18
N TYR A 188 5.49 -7.04 12.31
CA TYR A 188 5.49 -6.56 10.93
C TYR A 188 4.27 -7.06 10.15
N MET A 189 3.98 -8.37 10.24
CA MET A 189 2.83 -8.97 9.58
C MET A 189 1.49 -8.47 10.14
N ALA A 190 1.41 -8.18 11.44
CA ALA A 190 0.23 -7.58 12.06
C ALA A 190 -0.03 -6.16 11.51
N ASN A 191 1.02 -5.34 11.43
CA ASN A 191 0.94 -4.00 10.85
C ASN A 191 0.56 -4.05 9.36
N LEU A 192 1.16 -4.94 8.57
CA LEU A 192 0.80 -5.15 7.17
C LEU A 192 -0.67 -5.56 7.03
N ALA A 193 -1.14 -6.50 7.86
CA ALA A 193 -2.52 -6.94 7.87
C ALA A 193 -3.50 -5.80 8.22
N GLU A 194 -3.13 -4.91 9.13
CA GLU A 194 -3.91 -3.73 9.48
C GLU A 194 -4.02 -2.75 8.30
N HIS A 195 -2.91 -2.45 7.62
CA HIS A 195 -2.93 -1.61 6.41
C HIS A 195 -3.79 -2.22 5.29
N ILE A 196 -3.65 -3.52 5.06
CA ILE A 196 -4.46 -4.25 4.08
C ILE A 196 -5.94 -4.17 4.46
N LYS A 197 -6.28 -4.45 5.71
CA LYS A 197 -7.66 -4.40 6.21
C LYS A 197 -8.24 -3.00 6.06
N SER A 198 -7.52 -1.97 6.52
CA SER A 198 -7.95 -0.57 6.42
C SER A 198 -8.24 -0.16 4.97
N CYS A 199 -7.38 -0.57 4.02
CA CYS A 199 -7.59 -0.32 2.61
C CYS A 199 -8.85 -1.01 2.07
N GLY A 200 -9.05 -2.29 2.41
CA GLY A 200 -10.25 -3.03 2.00
C GLY A 200 -11.52 -2.46 2.58
N ASP A 201 -11.53 -2.11 3.86
CA ASP A 201 -12.68 -1.53 4.55
C ASP A 201 -13.04 -0.16 3.99
N ALA A 202 -12.06 0.67 3.62
CA ALA A 202 -12.30 1.95 2.95
C ALA A 202 -12.92 1.76 1.55
N VAL A 203 -12.44 0.79 0.77
CA VAL A 203 -12.94 0.55 -0.60
C VAL A 203 -14.42 0.12 -0.61
N ILE A 204 -14.84 -0.72 0.33
CA ILE A 204 -16.24 -1.18 0.40
C ILE A 204 -17.24 -0.09 0.78
N THR A 205 -16.78 1.04 1.36
CA THR A 205 -17.64 2.21 1.60
C THR A 205 -17.88 3.03 0.33
N GLY A 206 -17.09 2.82 -0.72
CA GLY A 206 -17.13 3.63 -1.93
C GLY A 206 -16.50 5.02 -1.79
N ASP A 207 -15.86 5.34 -0.66
CA ASP A 207 -15.17 6.61 -0.46
C ASP A 207 -13.80 6.58 -1.16
N GLN A 208 -13.70 7.31 -2.28
CA GLN A 208 -12.47 7.36 -3.07
C GLN A 208 -11.31 8.05 -2.34
N THR A 209 -11.59 9.05 -1.53
CA THR A 209 -10.54 9.80 -0.81
C THR A 209 -9.92 8.92 0.27
N ALA A 210 -10.75 8.41 1.18
CA ALA A 210 -10.31 7.50 2.24
C ALA A 210 -9.61 6.26 1.68
N SER A 211 -10.13 5.70 0.59
CA SER A 211 -9.54 4.52 -0.06
C SER A 211 -8.20 4.81 -0.70
N SER A 212 -8.02 6.00 -1.31
CA SER A 212 -6.74 6.40 -1.91
C SER A 212 -5.68 6.67 -0.85
N GLU A 213 -6.05 7.27 0.28
CA GLU A 213 -5.16 7.50 1.42
C GLU A 213 -4.73 6.18 2.07
N SER A 214 -5.67 5.26 2.28
CA SER A 214 -5.37 3.92 2.81
C SER A 214 -4.48 3.11 1.87
N MET A 215 -4.71 3.19 0.54
CA MET A 215 -3.84 2.57 -0.46
C MET A 215 -2.44 3.18 -0.44
N LYS A 216 -2.32 4.52 -0.35
CA LYS A 216 -1.03 5.20 -0.20
C LYS A 216 -0.28 4.68 1.04
N SER A 217 -0.97 4.57 2.17
CA SER A 217 -0.39 4.04 3.42
C SER A 217 0.10 2.60 3.25
N LEU A 218 -0.71 1.73 2.65
CA LEU A 218 -0.34 0.34 2.35
C LEU A 218 0.89 0.26 1.44
N LEU A 219 0.91 1.02 0.35
CA LEU A 219 2.03 1.01 -0.59
C LEU A 219 3.31 1.57 0.03
N ASN A 220 3.22 2.63 0.83
CA ASN A 220 4.38 3.18 1.53
C ASN A 220 4.97 2.18 2.52
N PHE A 221 4.13 1.35 3.13
CA PHE A 221 4.58 0.30 4.06
C PHE A 221 5.16 -0.93 3.33
N ALA A 222 4.53 -1.37 2.25
CA ALA A 222 4.76 -2.71 1.69
C ALA A 222 5.57 -2.74 0.38
N VAL A 223 5.63 -1.65 -0.41
CA VAL A 223 6.15 -1.72 -1.78
C VAL A 223 7.04 -0.53 -2.13
N SER A 224 8.26 -0.82 -2.58
CA SER A 224 9.13 0.16 -3.23
C SER A 224 9.14 -0.07 -4.74
N PHE A 225 8.42 0.76 -5.50
CA PHE A 225 8.30 0.59 -6.96
C PHE A 225 9.62 0.78 -7.72
N SER A 226 10.56 1.57 -7.18
CA SER A 226 11.87 1.82 -7.80
C SER A 226 12.84 0.65 -7.65
N GLU A 227 12.64 -0.17 -6.61
CA GLU A 227 13.60 -1.15 -6.13
C GLU A 227 13.16 -2.59 -6.37
N THR A 228 11.85 -2.80 -6.40
CA THR A 228 11.28 -4.14 -6.51
C THR A 228 11.33 -4.60 -7.97
N PRO A 229 11.86 -5.80 -8.26
CA PRO A 229 11.84 -6.36 -9.61
C PRO A 229 10.42 -6.40 -10.19
N LEU A 230 10.30 -6.18 -11.50
CA LEU A 230 9.00 -6.15 -12.19
C LEU A 230 8.14 -7.40 -11.92
N SER A 231 8.75 -8.58 -11.89
CA SER A 231 8.04 -9.84 -11.61
C SER A 231 7.40 -9.83 -10.21
N GLN A 232 8.13 -9.34 -9.22
CA GLN A 232 7.67 -9.25 -7.84
C GLN A 232 6.63 -8.14 -7.65
N LEU A 233 6.78 -7.00 -8.35
CA LEU A 233 5.74 -5.96 -8.38
C LEU A 233 4.41 -6.51 -8.94
N LYS A 234 4.48 -7.27 -10.04
CA LYS A 234 3.29 -7.93 -10.60
C LYS A 234 2.62 -8.88 -9.61
N GLU A 235 3.41 -9.62 -8.85
CA GLU A 235 2.91 -10.52 -7.82
C GLU A 235 2.21 -9.75 -6.71
N TYR A 236 2.81 -8.70 -6.15
CA TYR A 236 2.20 -7.86 -5.13
C TYR A 236 0.89 -7.21 -5.61
N LEU A 237 0.89 -6.67 -6.83
CA LEU A 237 -0.31 -6.07 -7.38
C LEU A 237 -1.42 -7.10 -7.65
N SER A 238 -1.05 -8.33 -8.01
CA SER A 238 -2.03 -9.43 -8.14
C SER A 238 -2.63 -9.79 -6.78
N TYR A 239 -1.85 -9.80 -5.70
CA TYR A 239 -2.36 -9.99 -4.34
C TYR A 239 -3.31 -8.87 -3.93
N ILE A 240 -2.94 -7.61 -4.16
CA ILE A 240 -3.80 -6.45 -3.87
C ILE A 240 -5.12 -6.55 -4.66
N ASN A 241 -5.06 -6.84 -5.96
CA ASN A 241 -6.24 -6.99 -6.81
C ASN A 241 -7.16 -8.11 -6.31
N THR A 242 -6.59 -9.26 -5.96
CA THR A 242 -7.34 -10.41 -5.44
C THR A 242 -7.99 -10.07 -4.09
N PHE A 243 -7.24 -9.43 -3.20
CA PHE A 243 -7.75 -9.02 -1.90
C PHE A 243 -8.91 -8.01 -2.03
N LEU A 244 -8.73 -6.95 -2.82
CA LEU A 244 -9.78 -5.95 -3.05
C LEU A 244 -11.03 -6.60 -3.68
N SER A 245 -10.86 -7.48 -4.65
CA SER A 245 -12.00 -8.19 -5.25
C SER A 245 -12.71 -9.10 -4.25
N ALA A 246 -11.98 -9.78 -3.36
CA ALA A 246 -12.56 -10.59 -2.30
C ALA A 246 -13.36 -9.72 -1.30
N LYS A 247 -12.81 -8.58 -0.90
CA LYS A 247 -13.52 -7.62 -0.03
C LYS A 247 -14.79 -7.07 -0.69
N MET A 248 -14.78 -6.86 -1.99
CA MET A 248 -15.97 -6.45 -2.73
C MET A 248 -17.12 -7.45 -2.65
N MET A 249 -16.86 -8.74 -2.36
CA MET A 249 -17.92 -9.75 -2.13
C MET A 249 -18.74 -9.46 -0.88
N ASP A 250 -18.21 -8.68 0.07
CA ASP A 250 -18.93 -8.24 1.26
C ASP A 250 -19.93 -7.10 0.95
N THR A 251 -19.93 -6.58 -0.30
CA THR A 251 -20.83 -5.54 -0.75
C THR A 251 -22.06 -6.09 -1.47
N GLN A 252 -22.99 -5.21 -1.82
CA GLN A 252 -24.14 -5.57 -2.64
C GLN A 252 -23.87 -5.57 -4.16
N VAL A 253 -22.61 -5.39 -4.57
CA VAL A 253 -22.20 -5.41 -5.98
C VAL A 253 -22.30 -6.85 -6.50
N HIS A 254 -22.97 -7.05 -7.64
CA HIS A 254 -23.09 -8.38 -8.20
C HIS A 254 -21.72 -8.97 -8.56
N PRO A 255 -21.41 -10.23 -8.18
CA PRO A 255 -20.10 -10.87 -8.38
C PRO A 255 -19.55 -10.79 -9.82
N ALA A 256 -20.43 -10.84 -10.84
CA ALA A 256 -20.01 -10.76 -12.24
C ALA A 256 -19.26 -9.43 -12.56
N TYR A 257 -19.64 -8.31 -11.95
CA TYR A 257 -18.92 -7.04 -12.11
C TYR A 257 -17.59 -7.04 -11.41
N ILE A 258 -17.55 -7.64 -10.21
CA ILE A 258 -16.33 -7.76 -9.40
C ILE A 258 -15.30 -8.61 -10.17
N PHE A 259 -15.68 -9.80 -10.61
CA PHE A 259 -14.79 -10.68 -11.37
C PHE A 259 -14.35 -10.10 -12.71
N LYS A 260 -15.23 -9.40 -13.41
CA LYS A 260 -14.86 -8.69 -14.64
C LYS A 260 -13.79 -7.64 -14.35
N GLN A 261 -13.97 -6.84 -13.30
CA GLN A 261 -13.00 -5.81 -12.95
C GLN A 261 -11.67 -6.41 -12.50
N MET A 262 -11.72 -7.47 -11.67
CA MET A 262 -10.54 -8.22 -11.23
C MET A 262 -9.74 -8.75 -12.42
N HIS A 263 -10.42 -9.38 -13.37
CA HIS A 263 -9.77 -9.92 -14.58
C HIS A 263 -9.16 -8.82 -15.45
N THR A 264 -9.85 -7.69 -15.61
CA THR A 264 -9.32 -6.53 -16.35
C THR A 264 -8.01 -6.02 -15.76
N PHE A 265 -7.92 -5.94 -14.44
CA PHE A 265 -6.68 -5.53 -13.78
C PHE A 265 -5.60 -6.60 -13.88
N GLN A 266 -5.96 -7.89 -13.78
CA GLN A 266 -4.98 -8.96 -13.93
C GLN A 266 -4.34 -8.96 -15.33
N LEU A 267 -5.12 -8.69 -16.40
CA LEU A 267 -4.58 -8.53 -17.73
C LEU A 267 -3.60 -7.35 -17.81
N LYS A 268 -3.98 -6.18 -17.29
CA LYS A 268 -3.09 -5.01 -17.25
C LYS A 268 -1.77 -5.31 -16.51
N ILE A 269 -1.83 -5.98 -15.36
CA ILE A 269 -0.63 -6.38 -14.61
C ILE A 269 0.27 -7.26 -15.45
N ASN A 270 -0.31 -8.27 -16.12
CA ASN A 270 0.45 -9.25 -16.90
C ASN A 270 1.09 -8.62 -18.16
N GLU A 271 0.37 -7.75 -18.83
CA GLU A 271 0.80 -7.12 -20.09
C GLU A 271 1.84 -6.00 -19.89
N THR A 272 1.90 -5.39 -18.71
CA THR A 272 2.84 -4.31 -18.43
C THR A 272 4.29 -4.80 -18.48
N VAL A 273 5.14 -4.07 -19.18
CA VAL A 273 6.56 -4.41 -19.37
C VAL A 273 7.51 -3.48 -18.63
N GLN A 274 7.02 -2.36 -18.09
CA GLN A 274 7.82 -1.37 -17.37
C GLN A 274 7.27 -1.14 -15.97
N ALA A 275 8.13 -1.18 -14.96
CA ALA A 275 7.74 -1.02 -13.55
C ALA A 275 7.04 0.32 -13.27
N GLN A 276 7.47 1.40 -13.97
CA GLN A 276 6.89 2.74 -13.80
C GLN A 276 5.40 2.80 -14.15
N GLU A 277 4.95 2.01 -15.12
CA GLU A 277 3.54 1.96 -15.53
C GLU A 277 2.65 1.36 -14.42
N LEU A 278 3.23 0.51 -13.57
CA LEU A 278 2.51 -0.13 -12.47
C LEU A 278 2.26 0.79 -11.27
N GLN A 279 2.97 1.91 -11.14
CA GLN A 279 2.85 2.80 -9.98
C GLN A 279 1.44 3.39 -9.77
N HIS A 280 0.73 3.65 -10.86
CA HIS A 280 -0.62 4.23 -10.82
C HIS A 280 -1.74 3.17 -10.73
N LEU A 281 -1.42 1.91 -11.00
CA LEU A 281 -2.41 0.85 -11.10
C LEU A 281 -3.16 0.59 -9.78
N PRO A 282 -2.53 0.59 -8.58
CA PRO A 282 -3.24 0.43 -7.31
C PRO A 282 -4.30 1.50 -7.07
N TYR A 283 -4.01 2.74 -7.43
CA TYR A 283 -4.95 3.85 -7.29
C TYR A 283 -6.10 3.75 -8.31
N GLU A 284 -5.81 3.24 -9.51
CA GLU A 284 -6.86 2.93 -10.48
C GLU A 284 -7.77 1.79 -9.99
N MET A 285 -7.19 0.74 -9.36
CA MET A 285 -7.95 -0.36 -8.74
C MET A 285 -8.91 0.18 -7.68
N VAL A 286 -8.41 0.93 -6.71
CA VAL A 286 -9.22 1.54 -5.66
C VAL A 286 -10.36 2.38 -6.25
N ARG A 287 -10.04 3.30 -7.18
CA ARG A 287 -11.03 4.15 -7.83
C ARG A 287 -12.11 3.34 -8.55
N LYS A 288 -11.74 2.29 -9.26
CA LYS A 288 -12.69 1.45 -10.03
C LYS A 288 -13.57 0.61 -9.11
N TYR A 289 -13.01 0.02 -8.05
CA TYR A 289 -13.79 -0.72 -7.06
C TYR A 289 -14.75 0.20 -6.30
N CYS A 290 -14.33 1.40 -5.87
CA CYS A 290 -15.23 2.38 -5.27
C CYS A 290 -16.37 2.80 -6.22
N LEU A 291 -16.08 2.95 -7.52
CA LEU A 291 -17.12 3.24 -8.52
C LEU A 291 -18.10 2.08 -8.69
N LEU A 292 -17.65 0.83 -8.58
CA LEU A 292 -18.54 -0.32 -8.56
C LEU A 292 -19.50 -0.26 -7.36
N VAL A 293 -18.98 0.04 -6.17
CA VAL A 293 -19.83 0.22 -4.97
C VAL A 293 -20.86 1.31 -5.21
N LYS A 294 -20.44 2.52 -5.62
CA LYS A 294 -21.33 3.65 -5.85
C LYS A 294 -22.41 3.38 -6.91
N ASN A 295 -22.04 2.69 -8.00
CA ASN A 295 -22.93 2.54 -9.15
C ASN A 295 -23.81 1.30 -9.06
N PHE A 296 -23.42 0.29 -8.28
CA PHE A 296 -24.05 -1.04 -8.27
C PHE A 296 -24.43 -1.51 -6.86
N THR A 297 -24.37 -0.63 -5.86
CA THR A 297 -24.90 -0.95 -4.53
C THR A 297 -26.42 -0.85 -4.58
N TYR A 298 -27.09 -1.93 -4.28
CA TYR A 298 -28.54 -2.01 -4.26
C TYR A 298 -29.18 -1.41 -3.00
N ASP A 299 -28.42 -0.70 -2.15
CA ASP A 299 -28.92 -0.12 -0.89
C ASP A 299 -30.04 0.90 -1.09
N ASN A 300 -30.12 1.47 -2.28
CA ASN A 300 -31.21 2.38 -2.66
C ASN A 300 -32.42 1.66 -3.27
N TYR A 301 -32.35 0.33 -3.45
CA TYR A 301 -33.46 -0.41 -4.03
C TYR A 301 -34.33 -1.04 -2.94
N SER A 302 -35.64 -0.97 -3.11
CA SER A 302 -36.57 -1.74 -2.30
C SER A 302 -36.28 -3.24 -2.38
N TYR A 303 -36.69 -4.01 -1.39
CA TYR A 303 -36.52 -5.46 -1.39
C TYR A 303 -37.05 -6.11 -2.68
N LEU A 304 -38.21 -5.64 -3.18
CA LEU A 304 -38.80 -6.12 -4.42
C LEU A 304 -37.89 -5.89 -5.60
N ILE A 305 -37.43 -4.65 -5.82
CA ILE A 305 -36.61 -4.29 -6.98
C ILE A 305 -35.23 -4.98 -6.90
N ARG A 306 -34.64 -5.09 -5.72
CA ARG A 306 -33.44 -5.88 -5.47
C ARG A 306 -33.62 -7.35 -5.90
N SER A 307 -34.72 -7.98 -5.50
CA SER A 307 -35.01 -9.37 -5.86
C SER A 307 -35.22 -9.53 -7.36
N VAL A 308 -35.90 -8.60 -8.02
CA VAL A 308 -36.10 -8.59 -9.47
C VAL A 308 -34.78 -8.44 -10.23
N VAL A 309 -33.91 -7.52 -9.80
CA VAL A 309 -32.59 -7.31 -10.39
C VAL A 309 -31.71 -8.56 -10.24
N ASN A 310 -31.70 -9.20 -9.06
CA ASN A 310 -30.98 -10.43 -8.83
C ASN A 310 -31.48 -11.57 -9.73
N TYR A 311 -32.80 -11.70 -9.85
CA TYR A 311 -33.40 -12.71 -10.72
C TYR A 311 -33.03 -12.50 -12.20
N ILE A 312 -33.12 -11.28 -12.69
CA ILE A 312 -32.69 -10.93 -14.06
C ILE A 312 -31.24 -11.35 -14.30
N ASN A 313 -30.32 -10.97 -13.38
CA ASN A 313 -28.90 -11.24 -13.53
C ASN A 313 -28.55 -12.74 -13.50
N GLN A 314 -29.32 -13.56 -12.79
CA GLN A 314 -29.17 -15.01 -12.74
C GLN A 314 -29.78 -15.73 -13.96
N HIS A 315 -30.76 -15.11 -14.63
CA HIS A 315 -31.56 -15.74 -15.69
C HIS A 315 -31.47 -15.02 -17.03
N LEU A 316 -30.35 -14.33 -17.32
CA LEU A 316 -30.19 -13.56 -18.56
C LEU A 316 -30.41 -14.36 -19.86
N SER A 317 -30.08 -15.65 -19.84
CA SER A 317 -30.29 -16.57 -20.95
C SER A 317 -31.74 -17.04 -21.10
N SER A 318 -32.59 -16.79 -20.12
CA SER A 318 -33.98 -17.24 -20.11
C SER A 318 -34.91 -16.19 -20.75
N GLU A 319 -36.18 -16.57 -20.97
CA GLU A 319 -37.18 -15.59 -21.41
C GLU A 319 -37.52 -14.62 -20.27
N LEU A 320 -37.04 -13.40 -20.41
CA LEU A 320 -37.26 -12.31 -19.46
C LEU A 320 -38.18 -11.25 -20.08
N SER A 321 -39.44 -11.30 -19.72
CA SER A 321 -40.42 -10.27 -20.07
C SER A 321 -40.99 -9.60 -18.82
N LEU A 322 -41.57 -8.42 -18.97
CA LEU A 322 -42.27 -7.76 -17.87
C LEU A 322 -43.40 -8.65 -17.30
N ALA A 323 -44.08 -9.36 -18.17
CA ALA A 323 -45.17 -10.26 -17.77
C ALA A 323 -44.64 -11.45 -16.96
N THR A 324 -43.55 -12.08 -17.41
CA THR A 324 -42.89 -13.19 -16.71
C THR A 324 -42.40 -12.77 -15.33
N LEU A 325 -41.74 -11.62 -15.24
CA LEU A 325 -41.23 -11.11 -13.97
C LEU A 325 -42.36 -10.70 -13.03
N ALA A 326 -43.41 -10.06 -13.54
CA ALA A 326 -44.57 -9.68 -12.73
C ALA A 326 -45.26 -10.93 -12.16
N SER A 327 -45.39 -12.00 -12.96
CA SER A 327 -45.94 -13.30 -12.49
C SER A 327 -45.02 -13.92 -11.43
N GLU A 328 -43.69 -13.98 -11.65
CA GLU A 328 -42.72 -14.57 -10.74
C GLU A 328 -42.74 -13.94 -9.36
N PHE A 329 -42.84 -12.61 -9.31
CA PHE A 329 -42.84 -11.85 -8.07
C PHE A 329 -44.24 -11.55 -7.52
N GLY A 330 -45.32 -12.10 -8.14
CA GLY A 330 -46.71 -11.92 -7.70
C GLY A 330 -47.15 -10.43 -7.68
N LYS A 331 -46.67 -9.65 -8.65
CA LYS A 331 -46.97 -8.21 -8.74
C LYS A 331 -47.69 -7.86 -10.04
N ASN A 332 -48.42 -6.74 -10.00
CA ASN A 332 -48.99 -6.16 -11.21
C ASN A 332 -47.87 -5.65 -12.13
N ALA A 333 -47.95 -5.93 -13.43
CA ALA A 333 -46.94 -5.54 -14.40
C ALA A 333 -46.71 -4.01 -14.46
N SER A 334 -47.77 -3.20 -14.42
CA SER A 334 -47.66 -1.74 -14.43
C SER A 334 -46.98 -1.22 -13.16
N TYR A 335 -47.29 -1.80 -12.00
CA TYR A 335 -46.66 -1.45 -10.74
C TYR A 335 -45.16 -1.81 -10.77
N LEU A 336 -44.82 -3.05 -11.17
CA LEU A 336 -43.42 -3.48 -11.25
C LEU A 336 -42.62 -2.62 -12.22
N SER A 337 -43.15 -2.29 -13.37
CA SER A 337 -42.50 -1.43 -14.37
C SER A 337 -42.25 -0.03 -13.85
N SER A 338 -43.23 0.57 -13.14
CA SER A 338 -43.10 1.89 -12.58
C SER A 338 -42.08 1.97 -11.45
N GLU A 339 -42.14 1.04 -10.48
CA GLU A 339 -41.19 1.03 -9.37
C GLU A 339 -39.78 0.68 -9.84
N PHE A 340 -39.63 -0.26 -10.79
CA PHE A 340 -38.34 -0.57 -11.37
C PHE A 340 -37.70 0.66 -12.04
N LYS A 341 -38.46 1.36 -12.90
CA LYS A 341 -37.95 2.56 -13.55
C LYS A 341 -37.61 3.68 -12.57
N LYS A 342 -38.44 3.85 -11.53
CA LYS A 342 -38.21 4.86 -10.47
C LYS A 342 -36.95 4.61 -9.68
N GLU A 343 -36.68 3.38 -9.28
CA GLU A 343 -35.54 3.02 -8.44
C GLU A 343 -34.26 2.77 -9.24
N VAL A 344 -34.35 2.07 -10.39
CA VAL A 344 -33.21 1.71 -11.23
C VAL A 344 -32.82 2.79 -12.23
N GLY A 345 -33.74 3.66 -12.60
CA GLY A 345 -33.55 4.72 -13.61
C GLY A 345 -33.76 4.28 -15.06
N ASP A 346 -33.70 2.97 -15.33
CA ASP A 346 -33.89 2.37 -16.66
C ASP A 346 -35.22 1.59 -16.70
N THR A 347 -35.75 1.38 -17.94
CA THR A 347 -36.86 0.42 -18.06
C THR A 347 -36.36 -1.02 -17.90
N LEU A 348 -37.22 -1.93 -17.49
CA LEU A 348 -36.91 -3.36 -17.37
C LEU A 348 -36.29 -3.93 -18.66
N THR A 349 -36.88 -3.61 -19.81
CA THR A 349 -36.37 -4.07 -21.13
C THR A 349 -35.00 -3.48 -21.43
N THR A 350 -34.80 -2.19 -21.18
CA THR A 350 -33.50 -1.54 -21.37
C THR A 350 -32.45 -2.17 -20.46
N TYR A 351 -32.78 -2.40 -19.21
CA TYR A 351 -31.90 -3.04 -18.24
C TYR A 351 -31.49 -4.46 -18.69
N ILE A 352 -32.46 -5.31 -19.02
CA ILE A 352 -32.20 -6.66 -19.50
C ILE A 352 -31.30 -6.66 -20.74
N ASN A 353 -31.63 -5.84 -21.75
CA ASN A 353 -30.85 -5.76 -22.99
C ASN A 353 -29.40 -5.29 -22.74
N LYS A 354 -29.21 -4.27 -21.91
CA LYS A 354 -27.90 -3.78 -21.49
C LYS A 354 -27.04 -4.89 -20.86
N HIS A 355 -27.65 -5.68 -19.97
CA HIS A 355 -26.94 -6.77 -19.30
C HIS A 355 -26.67 -7.98 -20.22
N ARG A 356 -27.56 -8.29 -21.16
CA ARG A 356 -27.33 -9.27 -22.21
C ARG A 356 -26.17 -8.89 -23.15
N ILE A 357 -26.12 -7.61 -23.58
CA ILE A 357 -25.01 -7.10 -24.36
C ILE A 357 -23.69 -7.18 -23.59
N LEU A 358 -23.68 -6.80 -22.30
CA LEU A 358 -22.50 -6.93 -21.47
C LEU A 358 -22.06 -8.40 -21.31
N ALA A 359 -23.00 -9.32 -21.16
CA ALA A 359 -22.71 -10.74 -21.10
C ALA A 359 -22.18 -11.29 -22.44
N SER A 360 -22.71 -10.80 -23.59
CA SER A 360 -22.25 -11.24 -24.90
C SER A 360 -20.79 -10.88 -25.18
N LEU A 361 -20.30 -9.73 -24.68
CA LEU A 361 -18.90 -9.34 -24.82
C LEU A 361 -17.94 -10.35 -24.17
N ARG A 362 -18.38 -11.04 -23.11
CA ARG A 362 -17.58 -12.09 -22.48
C ARG A 362 -17.43 -13.27 -23.44
N TYR A 363 -18.54 -13.74 -24.05
CA TYR A 363 -18.48 -14.85 -24.99
C TYR A 363 -17.59 -14.53 -26.19
N PHE A 364 -17.72 -13.34 -26.77
CA PHE A 364 -16.85 -12.90 -27.88
C PHE A 364 -15.37 -12.84 -27.51
N ASN A 365 -15.04 -12.55 -26.26
CA ASN A 365 -13.64 -12.43 -25.83
C ASN A 365 -13.04 -13.75 -25.32
N THR A 366 -13.86 -14.78 -25.04
CA THR A 366 -13.38 -16.02 -24.40
C THR A 366 -13.72 -17.28 -25.16
N THR A 367 -14.48 -17.19 -26.27
CA THR A 367 -14.90 -18.36 -27.08
C THR A 367 -14.88 -18.01 -28.57
N ASP A 368 -14.83 -19.04 -29.40
CA ASP A 368 -14.94 -18.91 -30.87
C ASP A 368 -16.40 -18.99 -31.37
N MET A 369 -17.37 -18.72 -30.52
CA MET A 369 -18.79 -18.76 -30.85
C MET A 369 -19.14 -17.70 -31.90
N SER A 370 -19.95 -18.07 -32.88
CA SER A 370 -20.52 -17.13 -33.83
C SER A 370 -21.48 -16.14 -33.17
N VAL A 371 -21.74 -15.02 -33.82
CA VAL A 371 -22.69 -14.00 -33.32
C VAL A 371 -24.07 -14.61 -33.00
N ALA A 372 -24.54 -15.54 -33.82
CA ALA A 372 -25.80 -16.22 -33.63
C ALA A 372 -25.80 -17.12 -32.38
N GLU A 373 -24.73 -17.87 -32.15
CA GLU A 373 -24.56 -18.69 -30.95
C GLU A 373 -24.46 -17.85 -29.69
N VAL A 374 -23.69 -16.77 -29.73
CA VAL A 374 -23.60 -15.83 -28.60
C VAL A 374 -24.95 -15.17 -28.30
N SER A 375 -25.68 -14.77 -29.34
CA SER A 375 -27.03 -14.20 -29.24
C SER A 375 -27.97 -15.15 -28.48
N ASN A 376 -27.99 -16.42 -28.88
CA ASN A 376 -28.79 -17.45 -28.22
C ASN A 376 -28.31 -17.69 -26.76
N ALA A 377 -27.01 -17.76 -26.53
CA ALA A 377 -26.44 -17.99 -25.19
C ALA A 377 -26.79 -16.89 -24.17
N VAL A 378 -26.97 -15.64 -24.63
CA VAL A 378 -27.38 -14.52 -23.78
C VAL A 378 -28.89 -14.27 -23.77
N GLY A 379 -29.69 -15.12 -24.41
CA GLY A 379 -31.15 -15.10 -24.34
C GLY A 379 -31.87 -14.29 -25.41
N TYR A 380 -31.21 -13.94 -26.51
CA TYR A 380 -31.91 -13.48 -27.71
C TYR A 380 -32.31 -14.71 -28.56
N THR A 381 -33.59 -15.01 -28.60
CA THR A 381 -34.12 -16.00 -29.56
C THR A 381 -34.20 -15.36 -30.91
N ALA A 382 -33.60 -16.01 -31.95
CA ALA A 382 -33.81 -15.63 -33.32
C ALA A 382 -35.31 -15.75 -33.65
N MET A 383 -35.92 -14.69 -34.11
CA MET A 383 -37.24 -14.76 -34.75
C MET A 383 -37.12 -15.46 -36.10
#